data_35f560fb792fd39eeb783bfdca046721
#
_entry.id   35f560fb792fd39eeb783bfdca046721
#
_cell.length_a   1.000
_cell.length_b   1.000
_cell.length_c   1.000
_cell.angle_alpha   90.00
_cell.angle_beta   90.00
_cell.angle_gamma   90.00
#
_symmetry.space_group_name_H-M   'P 1'
#
loop_
_entity.id
_entity.type
_entity.pdbx_description
1 polymer ?
#
loop_
_entity_poly.entity_id
_entity_poly.type
_entity_poly.pdbx_seq_one_letter_code
_entity_poly.pdbx_strand_id
1 'polypeptide(L)'
;MLPPEPPPAPHQVTAEQPQFLKLPNLRGTQIAVRVGVILPFNDSTANVRGLAKAMMHAAELALYDSGNSNIVLMAAEDTGTPADAAAATQKLLDQGAEVIVGPIFSASVGAVAPLARDRGVPVLAFSTDRSVAGNGVYLLSFQPQSEVKRVVSYAVSQGHRKIGAMIPETPYGALVEQTFREAVLENGAALCDVEHFNPSAGALTDPAAALAKADCDSILVPVGGSLLRGLAQTFTYSAIDLTKVKLLGTGLWYDPAILKEGLLAGAWFAAPQPSADDAFNAKYHQTFNSEPPQLASLAYDAVSLVALLANGPAYRRFTQRSLTDPNGFTGANGIFRFRADGSIERGLAVLNVDPTGFTVISPAPTTFQPAGTVHS
;
A
#
# COMPACT_ATOMS: atom_id res chain seq x y z
N MET A 1 -5.75 -10.46 -53.18
CA MET A 1 -5.56 -10.33 -51.69
C MET A 1 -4.07 -10.28 -51.46
N LEU A 2 -3.55 -9.16 -50.98
CA LEU A 2 -2.17 -9.07 -50.47
C LEU A 2 -2.08 -9.86 -49.16
N PRO A 3 -1.00 -10.60 -48.90
CA PRO A 3 -0.80 -11.28 -47.62
C PRO A 3 -0.78 -10.25 -46.52
N PRO A 4 -1.26 -10.61 -45.27
CA PRO A 4 -1.23 -9.71 -44.16
C PRO A 4 0.21 -9.29 -43.85
N GLU A 5 0.40 -8.02 -43.59
CA GLU A 5 1.69 -7.43 -43.22
C GLU A 5 2.21 -8.15 -41.95
N PRO A 6 3.48 -8.59 -41.91
CA PRO A 6 4.01 -9.24 -40.77
C PRO A 6 3.96 -8.29 -39.57
N PRO A 7 3.74 -8.81 -38.33
CA PRO A 7 3.72 -7.98 -37.13
C PRO A 7 5.05 -7.21 -37.02
N PRO A 8 5.05 -5.94 -36.58
CA PRO A 8 6.26 -5.16 -36.41
C PRO A 8 7.27 -5.90 -35.56
N ALA A 9 8.51 -5.96 -36.03
CA ALA A 9 9.59 -6.58 -35.30
C ALA A 9 9.73 -5.92 -33.90
N PRO A 10 9.96 -6.70 -32.83
CA PRO A 10 10.16 -6.14 -31.51
C PRO A 10 11.31 -5.12 -31.53
N HIS A 11 11.02 -3.90 -31.07
CA HIS A 11 12.04 -2.86 -30.99
C HIS A 11 13.21 -3.33 -30.15
N GLN A 12 14.38 -3.47 -30.75
CA GLN A 12 15.60 -3.83 -30.03
C GLN A 12 16.05 -2.64 -29.18
N VAL A 13 16.13 -2.82 -27.87
CA VAL A 13 16.77 -1.84 -26.97
C VAL A 13 18.26 -1.97 -27.16
N THR A 14 18.87 -0.99 -27.81
CA THR A 14 20.34 -0.92 -27.91
C THR A 14 20.92 -0.35 -26.61
N ALA A 15 22.14 -0.75 -26.28
CA ALA A 15 22.86 -0.29 -25.07
C ALA A 15 23.09 1.25 -25.02
N GLU A 16 22.76 1.96 -26.08
CA GLU A 16 23.08 3.37 -26.31
C GLU A 16 21.95 4.34 -25.94
N GLN A 17 20.82 3.85 -25.38
CA GLN A 17 19.74 4.76 -24.94
C GLN A 17 20.00 5.21 -23.49
N PRO A 18 20.57 6.40 -23.26
CA PRO A 18 21.03 6.82 -21.93
C PRO A 18 19.89 7.10 -20.93
N GLN A 19 18.65 7.21 -21.40
CA GLN A 19 17.47 7.43 -20.58
C GLN A 19 16.91 6.17 -19.90
N PHE A 20 17.46 5.00 -20.23
CA PHE A 20 17.00 3.74 -19.65
C PHE A 20 17.94 3.26 -18.56
N LEU A 21 17.43 3.08 -17.36
CA LEU A 21 18.18 2.51 -16.27
C LEU A 21 18.26 1.00 -16.43
N LYS A 22 19.48 0.47 -16.44
CA LYS A 22 19.77 -0.95 -16.63
C LYS A 22 21.03 -1.35 -15.88
N LEU A 23 21.17 -2.64 -15.60
CA LEU A 23 22.42 -3.17 -15.05
C LEU A 23 23.54 -3.20 -16.11
N PRO A 24 24.79 -3.03 -15.70
CA PRO A 24 25.93 -2.93 -16.62
C PRO A 24 26.17 -4.17 -17.51
N ASN A 25 25.71 -5.34 -17.06
CA ASN A 25 25.86 -6.61 -17.78
C ASN A 25 24.80 -6.89 -18.83
N LEU A 26 23.81 -6.00 -19.03
CA LEU A 26 22.88 -6.09 -20.14
C LEU A 26 23.62 -5.86 -21.47
N ARG A 27 23.70 -6.90 -22.29
CA ARG A 27 24.33 -6.82 -23.61
C ARG A 27 23.41 -6.16 -24.64
N GLY A 28 23.95 -5.35 -25.54
CA GLY A 28 23.18 -4.59 -26.52
C GLY A 28 22.31 -5.42 -27.47
N THR A 29 22.60 -6.71 -27.62
CA THR A 29 21.80 -7.65 -28.44
C THR A 29 20.72 -8.39 -27.65
N GLN A 30 20.62 -8.16 -26.34
CA GLN A 30 19.68 -8.86 -25.47
C GLN A 30 18.35 -8.14 -25.47
N ILE A 31 17.24 -8.88 -25.68
CA ILE A 31 15.88 -8.34 -25.56
C ILE A 31 15.57 -8.25 -24.07
N ALA A 32 15.51 -7.03 -23.54
CA ALA A 32 15.19 -6.77 -22.16
C ALA A 32 13.68 -6.61 -21.97
N VAL A 33 13.21 -6.99 -20.78
CA VAL A 33 11.87 -6.67 -20.27
C VAL A 33 11.81 -5.17 -19.98
N ARG A 34 10.86 -4.47 -20.59
CA ARG A 34 10.71 -3.02 -20.46
C ARG A 34 9.67 -2.69 -19.43
N VAL A 35 10.09 -1.98 -18.41
CA VAL A 35 9.26 -1.55 -17.29
C VAL A 35 9.08 -0.05 -17.36
N GLY A 36 7.88 0.39 -17.64
CA GLY A 36 7.55 1.82 -17.60
C GLY A 36 7.36 2.26 -16.15
N VAL A 37 7.97 3.38 -15.76
CA VAL A 37 7.81 3.97 -14.43
C VAL A 37 7.21 5.35 -14.58
N ILE A 38 6.01 5.55 -14.01
CA ILE A 38 5.27 6.83 -14.05
C ILE A 38 5.16 7.37 -12.64
N LEU A 39 5.90 8.44 -12.36
CA LEU A 39 5.90 9.11 -11.07
C LEU A 39 5.86 10.64 -11.28
N PRO A 40 5.24 11.41 -10.36
CA PRO A 40 5.04 12.85 -10.52
C PRO A 40 6.31 13.66 -10.23
N PHE A 41 7.34 13.47 -11.06
CA PHE A 41 8.64 14.15 -10.91
C PHE A 41 8.55 15.67 -11.07
N ASN A 42 7.57 16.14 -11.83
CA ASN A 42 7.37 17.55 -12.15
C ASN A 42 6.10 18.13 -11.51
N ASP A 43 5.57 17.50 -10.45
CA ASP A 43 4.45 18.05 -9.68
C ASP A 43 4.76 19.46 -9.15
N SER A 44 3.74 20.30 -9.04
CA SER A 44 3.88 21.65 -8.51
C SER A 44 4.35 21.68 -7.04
N THR A 45 4.01 20.64 -6.27
CA THR A 45 4.29 20.51 -4.84
C THR A 45 5.66 19.88 -4.59
N ALA A 46 6.54 20.58 -3.88
CA ALA A 46 7.89 20.08 -3.60
C ALA A 46 7.92 18.75 -2.86
N ASN A 47 6.99 18.51 -1.93
CA ASN A 47 6.91 17.25 -1.18
C ASN A 47 6.56 16.08 -2.10
N VAL A 48 5.67 16.28 -3.09
CA VAL A 48 5.30 15.26 -4.07
C VAL A 48 6.48 14.93 -4.98
N ARG A 49 7.22 15.95 -5.46
CA ARG A 49 8.46 15.72 -6.23
C ARG A 49 9.51 14.97 -5.41
N GLY A 50 9.65 15.32 -4.13
CA GLY A 50 10.54 14.62 -3.20
C GLY A 50 10.18 13.14 -3.04
N LEU A 51 8.88 12.86 -2.88
CA LEU A 51 8.37 11.49 -2.84
C LEU A 51 8.63 10.73 -4.15
N ALA A 52 8.33 11.33 -5.30
CA ALA A 52 8.57 10.73 -6.61
C ALA A 52 10.05 10.35 -6.80
N LYS A 53 10.95 11.26 -6.42
CA LYS A 53 12.40 10.99 -6.44
C LYS A 53 12.79 9.84 -5.52
N ALA A 54 12.26 9.82 -4.29
CA ALA A 54 12.55 8.75 -3.33
C ALA A 54 12.01 7.39 -3.81
N MET A 55 10.84 7.36 -4.44
CA MET A 55 10.28 6.15 -5.05
C MET A 55 11.11 5.68 -6.24
N MET A 56 11.65 6.59 -7.06
CA MET A 56 12.56 6.21 -8.15
C MET A 56 13.85 5.62 -7.61
N HIS A 57 14.46 6.23 -6.59
CA HIS A 57 15.63 5.67 -5.92
C HIS A 57 15.37 4.26 -5.37
N ALA A 58 14.18 4.02 -4.81
CA ALA A 58 13.79 2.70 -4.32
C ALA A 58 13.61 1.69 -5.48
N ALA A 59 13.05 2.12 -6.62
CA ALA A 59 12.97 1.32 -7.84
C ALA A 59 14.35 0.95 -8.39
N GLU A 60 15.29 1.90 -8.39
CA GLU A 60 16.68 1.67 -8.76
C GLU A 60 17.36 0.66 -7.83
N LEU A 61 17.17 0.84 -6.51
CA LEU A 61 17.74 -0.08 -5.51
C LEU A 61 17.21 -1.51 -5.73
N ALA A 62 15.91 -1.68 -5.99
CA ALA A 62 15.33 -2.99 -6.29
C ALA A 62 15.90 -3.62 -7.57
N LEU A 63 16.11 -2.83 -8.61
CA LEU A 63 16.77 -3.30 -9.84
C LEU A 63 18.17 -3.84 -9.55
N TYR A 64 18.98 -3.09 -8.80
CA TYR A 64 20.33 -3.52 -8.42
C TYR A 64 20.32 -4.75 -7.50
N ASP A 65 19.47 -4.77 -6.50
CA ASP A 65 19.34 -5.90 -5.57
C ASP A 65 18.87 -7.18 -6.26
N SER A 66 18.02 -7.06 -7.29
CA SER A 66 17.55 -8.21 -8.06
C SER A 66 18.65 -8.92 -8.85
N GLY A 67 19.73 -8.19 -9.21
CA GLY A 67 20.76 -8.68 -10.12
C GLY A 67 20.25 -9.08 -11.51
N ASN A 68 18.98 -8.81 -11.83
CA ASN A 68 18.35 -9.23 -13.07
C ASN A 68 18.73 -8.29 -14.22
N SER A 69 19.74 -8.68 -14.99
CA SER A 69 20.20 -7.92 -16.15
C SER A 69 19.22 -7.91 -17.33
N ASN A 70 18.10 -8.62 -17.21
CA ASN A 70 17.12 -8.73 -18.29
C ASN A 70 16.01 -7.69 -18.19
N ILE A 71 16.17 -6.65 -17.36
CA ILE A 71 15.18 -5.60 -17.11
C ILE A 71 15.75 -4.24 -17.45
N VAL A 72 14.89 -3.38 -17.99
CA VAL A 72 15.18 -1.97 -18.23
C VAL A 72 14.05 -1.13 -17.63
N LEU A 73 14.38 -0.21 -16.74
CA LEU A 73 13.45 0.79 -16.23
C LEU A 73 13.43 2.00 -17.16
N MET A 74 12.25 2.36 -17.61
CA MET A 74 11.98 3.51 -18.46
C MET A 74 11.14 4.51 -17.68
N ALA A 75 11.79 5.51 -17.08
CA ALA A 75 11.09 6.57 -16.36
C ALA A 75 10.47 7.54 -17.35
N ALA A 76 9.21 7.92 -17.10
CA ALA A 76 8.52 8.98 -17.82
C ALA A 76 8.13 10.09 -16.86
N GLU A 77 8.30 11.31 -17.31
CA GLU A 77 7.95 12.50 -16.56
C GLU A 77 6.43 12.67 -16.51
N ASP A 78 5.91 12.91 -15.32
CA ASP A 78 4.52 13.20 -15.03
C ASP A 78 4.45 14.39 -14.06
N THR A 79 3.49 15.28 -14.25
CA THR A 79 3.20 16.41 -13.35
C THR A 79 2.17 16.05 -12.27
N GLY A 80 1.72 14.79 -12.21
CA GLY A 80 0.65 14.35 -11.33
C GLY A 80 -0.75 14.58 -11.89
N THR A 81 -0.86 15.14 -13.11
CA THR A 81 -2.16 15.33 -13.77
C THR A 81 -2.57 14.10 -14.59
N PRO A 82 -3.89 13.84 -14.74
CA PRO A 82 -4.36 12.74 -15.60
C PRO A 82 -3.89 12.84 -17.04
N ALA A 83 -3.80 14.05 -17.59
CA ALA A 83 -3.39 14.27 -18.99
C ALA A 83 -1.92 13.91 -19.21
N ASP A 84 -1.03 14.35 -18.31
CA ASP A 84 0.40 14.05 -18.42
C ASP A 84 0.69 12.58 -18.16
N ALA A 85 0.01 11.96 -17.16
CA ALA A 85 0.10 10.54 -16.92
C ALA A 85 -0.34 9.70 -18.14
N ALA A 86 -1.39 10.12 -18.85
CA ALA A 86 -1.81 9.49 -20.10
C ALA A 86 -0.77 9.63 -21.21
N ALA A 87 -0.20 10.83 -21.40
CA ALA A 87 0.84 11.08 -22.40
C ALA A 87 2.12 10.28 -22.10
N ALA A 88 2.54 10.24 -20.83
CA ALA A 88 3.66 9.43 -20.36
C ALA A 88 3.41 7.93 -20.65
N THR A 89 2.20 7.45 -20.38
CA THR A 89 1.80 6.06 -20.65
C THR A 89 1.90 5.75 -22.13
N GLN A 90 1.32 6.59 -23.00
CA GLN A 90 1.37 6.36 -24.45
C GLN A 90 2.82 6.25 -24.94
N LYS A 91 3.70 7.15 -24.49
CA LYS A 91 5.13 7.12 -24.82
C LYS A 91 5.79 5.81 -24.39
N LEU A 92 5.53 5.34 -23.16
CA LEU A 92 6.10 4.10 -22.63
C LEU A 92 5.58 2.88 -23.41
N LEU A 93 4.28 2.85 -23.71
CA LEU A 93 3.68 1.77 -24.50
C LEU A 93 4.25 1.72 -25.92
N ASP A 94 4.44 2.86 -26.57
CA ASP A 94 5.06 2.95 -27.90
C ASP A 94 6.55 2.53 -27.88
N GLN A 95 7.22 2.70 -26.74
CA GLN A 95 8.55 2.16 -26.47
C GLN A 95 8.55 0.68 -26.09
N GLY A 96 7.36 0.04 -26.04
CA GLY A 96 7.21 -1.38 -25.79
C GLY A 96 7.26 -1.78 -24.31
N ALA A 97 6.78 -0.95 -23.39
CA ALA A 97 6.61 -1.33 -21.99
C ALA A 97 5.72 -2.56 -21.86
N GLU A 98 6.15 -3.54 -21.07
CA GLU A 98 5.44 -4.79 -20.78
C GLU A 98 4.67 -4.72 -19.45
N VAL A 99 5.00 -3.77 -18.61
CA VAL A 99 4.34 -3.45 -17.33
C VAL A 99 4.56 -1.99 -17.00
N ILE A 100 3.57 -1.36 -16.37
CA ILE A 100 3.66 0.02 -15.86
C ILE A 100 3.73 -0.04 -14.32
N VAL A 101 4.69 0.65 -13.72
CA VAL A 101 4.85 0.88 -12.29
C VAL A 101 4.46 2.32 -11.98
N GLY A 102 3.50 2.53 -11.10
CA GLY A 102 2.81 3.81 -10.93
C GLY A 102 1.50 3.87 -11.73
N PRO A 103 0.83 5.02 -11.75
CA PRO A 103 1.10 6.24 -11.00
C PRO A 103 0.64 6.18 -9.52
N ILE A 104 0.78 7.32 -8.81
CA ILE A 104 0.38 7.44 -7.40
C ILE A 104 -1.10 7.84 -7.26
N PHE A 105 -1.54 8.84 -8.01
CA PHE A 105 -2.86 9.46 -7.85
C PHE A 105 -3.95 8.70 -8.58
N SER A 106 -5.12 8.51 -7.94
CA SER A 106 -6.25 7.76 -8.51
C SER A 106 -6.74 8.33 -9.84
N ALA A 107 -6.80 9.66 -9.96
CA ALA A 107 -7.19 10.31 -11.21
C ALA A 107 -6.21 10.00 -12.35
N SER A 108 -4.91 9.96 -12.08
CA SER A 108 -3.88 9.55 -13.03
C SER A 108 -4.00 8.06 -13.39
N VAL A 109 -4.29 7.18 -12.41
CA VAL A 109 -4.55 5.75 -12.67
C VAL A 109 -5.75 5.59 -13.61
N GLY A 110 -6.83 6.35 -13.39
CA GLY A 110 -8.00 6.34 -14.25
C GLY A 110 -7.70 6.71 -15.73
N ALA A 111 -6.73 7.60 -15.96
CA ALA A 111 -6.30 7.99 -17.30
C ALA A 111 -5.32 6.98 -17.95
N VAL A 112 -4.47 6.34 -17.16
CA VAL A 112 -3.48 5.34 -17.58
C VAL A 112 -4.13 3.99 -17.93
N ALA A 113 -5.08 3.55 -17.10
CA ALA A 113 -5.65 2.21 -17.17
C ALA A 113 -6.26 1.82 -18.54
N PRO A 114 -7.06 2.65 -19.23
CA PRO A 114 -7.59 2.29 -20.54
C PRO A 114 -6.48 2.10 -21.58
N LEU A 115 -5.48 2.98 -21.62
CA LEU A 115 -4.38 2.92 -22.57
C LEU A 115 -3.53 1.64 -22.39
N ALA A 116 -3.21 1.31 -21.15
CA ALA A 116 -2.46 0.12 -20.81
C ALA A 116 -3.26 -1.16 -21.14
N ARG A 117 -4.56 -1.17 -20.83
CA ARG A 117 -5.48 -2.29 -21.13
C ARG A 117 -5.58 -2.58 -22.63
N ASP A 118 -5.69 -1.56 -23.45
CA ASP A 118 -5.79 -1.70 -24.91
C ASP A 118 -4.54 -2.37 -25.51
N ARG A 119 -3.41 -2.29 -24.80
CA ARG A 119 -2.15 -2.95 -25.17
C ARG A 119 -1.90 -4.25 -24.38
N GLY A 120 -2.80 -4.65 -23.49
CA GLY A 120 -2.64 -5.83 -22.64
C GLY A 120 -1.51 -5.69 -21.61
N VAL A 121 -1.15 -4.46 -21.23
CA VAL A 121 -0.08 -4.14 -20.29
C VAL A 121 -0.66 -3.90 -18.90
N PRO A 122 -0.26 -4.66 -17.86
CA PRO A 122 -0.74 -4.42 -16.51
C PRO A 122 -0.12 -3.18 -15.88
N VAL A 123 -0.86 -2.61 -14.93
CA VAL A 123 -0.47 -1.41 -14.16
C VAL A 123 -0.36 -1.78 -12.67
N LEU A 124 0.81 -1.57 -12.08
CA LEU A 124 1.06 -1.66 -10.63
C LEU A 124 0.99 -0.26 -10.05
N ALA A 125 -0.20 0.18 -9.69
CA ALA A 125 -0.45 1.54 -9.22
C ALA A 125 -0.28 1.66 -7.71
N PHE A 126 0.09 2.86 -7.22
CA PHE A 126 0.30 3.13 -5.79
C PHE A 126 -0.90 3.80 -5.11
N SER A 127 -2.00 3.93 -5.83
CA SER A 127 -3.23 4.51 -5.28
C SER A 127 -3.85 3.64 -4.19
N THR A 128 -4.43 4.28 -3.17
CA THR A 128 -5.25 3.62 -2.15
C THR A 128 -6.74 3.55 -2.54
N ASP A 129 -7.13 4.21 -3.62
CA ASP A 129 -8.51 4.24 -4.11
C ASP A 129 -8.85 2.95 -4.86
N ARG A 130 -9.66 2.10 -4.24
CA ARG A 130 -10.05 0.80 -4.82
C ARG A 130 -10.95 0.92 -6.05
N SER A 131 -11.57 2.06 -6.28
CA SER A 131 -12.43 2.25 -7.45
C SER A 131 -11.67 2.17 -8.77
N VAL A 132 -10.35 2.39 -8.76
CA VAL A 132 -9.49 2.30 -9.95
C VAL A 132 -8.81 0.93 -10.09
N ALA A 133 -9.10 -0.03 -9.20
CA ALA A 133 -8.55 -1.38 -9.24
C ALA A 133 -9.26 -2.26 -10.28
N GLY A 134 -8.61 -3.36 -10.64
CA GLY A 134 -9.16 -4.36 -11.56
C GLY A 134 -8.90 -4.06 -13.04
N ASN A 135 -9.35 -4.93 -13.91
CA ASN A 135 -9.20 -4.81 -15.36
C ASN A 135 -7.74 -4.51 -15.79
N GLY A 136 -6.77 -5.20 -15.18
CA GLY A 136 -5.34 -5.02 -15.45
C GLY A 136 -4.64 -4.01 -14.53
N VAL A 137 -5.36 -3.34 -13.64
CA VAL A 137 -4.78 -2.46 -12.60
C VAL A 137 -4.70 -3.20 -11.27
N TYR A 138 -3.53 -3.22 -10.66
CA TYR A 138 -3.23 -3.81 -9.36
C TYR A 138 -2.71 -2.72 -8.43
N LEU A 139 -3.35 -2.56 -7.26
CA LEU A 139 -3.02 -1.52 -6.30
C LEU A 139 -1.95 -2.01 -5.33
N LEU A 140 -0.71 -1.63 -5.56
CA LEU A 140 0.39 -1.88 -4.63
C LEU A 140 0.49 -0.74 -3.63
N SER A 141 -0.30 -0.79 -2.56
CA SER A 141 -0.42 0.29 -1.59
C SER A 141 -0.64 -0.24 -0.17
N PHE A 142 -0.61 0.66 0.81
CA PHE A 142 -1.09 0.36 2.15
C PHE A 142 -2.59 0.66 2.19
N GLN A 143 -3.38 -0.39 2.41
CA GLN A 143 -4.85 -0.29 2.35
C GLN A 143 -5.42 -0.26 3.76
N PRO A 144 -6.13 0.80 4.15
CA PRO A 144 -6.73 0.89 5.48
C PRO A 144 -7.71 -0.24 5.78
N GLN A 145 -8.33 -0.80 4.75
CA GLN A 145 -9.22 -1.95 4.90
C GLN A 145 -8.50 -3.19 5.47
N SER A 146 -7.27 -3.44 5.04
CA SER A 146 -6.47 -4.56 5.57
C SER A 146 -6.11 -4.32 7.04
N GLU A 147 -5.81 -3.08 7.41
CA GLU A 147 -5.48 -2.68 8.77
C GLU A 147 -6.70 -2.84 9.70
N VAL A 148 -7.86 -2.34 9.29
CA VAL A 148 -9.12 -2.46 10.04
C VAL A 148 -9.49 -3.93 10.24
N LYS A 149 -9.51 -4.73 9.17
CA LYS A 149 -9.81 -6.17 9.27
C LYS A 149 -8.86 -6.88 10.23
N ARG A 150 -7.57 -6.54 10.17
CA ARG A 150 -6.54 -7.15 11.01
C ARG A 150 -6.72 -6.82 12.48
N VAL A 151 -6.91 -5.52 12.84
CA VAL A 151 -7.02 -5.12 14.25
C VAL A 151 -8.35 -5.57 14.87
N VAL A 152 -9.45 -5.52 14.11
CA VAL A 152 -10.77 -6.01 14.58
C VAL A 152 -10.72 -7.52 14.82
N SER A 153 -10.21 -8.29 13.85
CA SER A 153 -10.08 -9.75 14.00
C SER A 153 -9.23 -10.12 15.22
N TYR A 154 -8.14 -9.39 15.45
CA TYR A 154 -7.31 -9.59 16.63
C TYR A 154 -8.07 -9.25 17.91
N ALA A 155 -8.74 -8.10 17.99
CA ALA A 155 -9.52 -7.71 19.17
C ALA A 155 -10.57 -8.76 19.53
N VAL A 156 -11.30 -9.29 18.52
CA VAL A 156 -12.26 -10.36 18.74
C VAL A 156 -11.60 -11.64 19.25
N SER A 157 -10.41 -12.00 18.73
CA SER A 157 -9.64 -13.16 19.20
C SER A 157 -9.20 -13.01 20.67
N GLN A 158 -9.04 -11.78 21.15
CA GLN A 158 -8.70 -11.45 22.54
C GLN A 158 -9.91 -11.32 23.44
N GLY A 159 -11.12 -11.58 22.94
CA GLY A 159 -12.36 -11.62 23.73
C GLY A 159 -13.21 -10.37 23.65
N HIS A 160 -12.81 -9.34 22.90
CA HIS A 160 -13.66 -8.17 22.67
C HIS A 160 -14.88 -8.55 21.83
N ARG A 161 -16.07 -8.15 22.24
CA ARG A 161 -17.34 -8.57 21.63
C ARG A 161 -18.27 -7.41 21.28
N LYS A 162 -18.08 -6.24 21.86
CA LYS A 162 -18.88 -5.05 21.66
C LYS A 162 -17.99 -3.92 21.14
N ILE A 163 -17.87 -3.84 19.82
CA ILE A 163 -16.89 -2.94 19.19
C ILE A 163 -17.60 -1.72 18.63
N GLY A 164 -17.19 -0.54 19.08
CA GLY A 164 -17.63 0.75 18.57
C GLY A 164 -16.61 1.40 17.67
N ALA A 165 -16.99 2.53 17.07
CA ALA A 165 -16.07 3.34 16.29
C ALA A 165 -16.38 4.83 16.39
N MET A 166 -15.33 5.66 16.31
CA MET A 166 -15.42 7.11 16.16
C MET A 166 -14.81 7.53 14.83
N ILE A 167 -15.68 7.80 13.85
CA ILE A 167 -15.33 7.90 12.44
C ILE A 167 -15.27 9.38 12.00
N PRO A 168 -14.19 9.85 11.35
CA PRO A 168 -14.15 11.18 10.78
C PRO A 168 -15.05 11.28 9.54
N GLU A 169 -15.78 12.37 9.39
CA GLU A 169 -16.61 12.68 8.21
C GLU A 169 -15.74 13.06 7.01
N THR A 170 -15.05 12.08 6.46
CA THR A 170 -14.17 12.19 5.31
C THR A 170 -14.33 10.98 4.39
N PRO A 171 -13.90 11.05 3.11
CA PRO A 171 -13.89 9.87 2.24
C PRO A 171 -13.12 8.67 2.82
N TYR A 172 -12.02 8.93 3.53
CA TYR A 172 -11.27 7.90 4.26
C TYR A 172 -12.10 7.29 5.38
N GLY A 173 -12.79 8.11 6.18
CA GLY A 173 -13.65 7.64 7.26
C GLY A 173 -14.79 6.76 6.76
N ALA A 174 -15.47 7.16 5.68
CA ALA A 174 -16.53 6.35 5.07
C ALA A 174 -16.04 4.98 4.60
N LEU A 175 -14.85 4.93 3.98
CA LEU A 175 -14.21 3.68 3.56
C LEU A 175 -13.87 2.77 4.74
N VAL A 176 -13.32 3.34 5.80
CA VAL A 176 -12.98 2.61 7.04
C VAL A 176 -14.24 2.10 7.73
N GLU A 177 -15.30 2.92 7.82
CA GLU A 177 -16.55 2.51 8.45
C GLU A 177 -17.17 1.31 7.76
N GLN A 178 -17.28 1.34 6.42
CA GLN A 178 -17.81 0.20 5.68
C GLN A 178 -17.04 -1.08 6.03
N THR A 179 -15.71 -1.02 5.96
CA THR A 179 -14.85 -2.17 6.26
C THR A 179 -14.95 -2.60 7.72
N PHE A 180 -15.09 -1.65 8.64
CA PHE A 180 -15.23 -1.90 10.06
C PHE A 180 -16.50 -2.68 10.37
N ARG A 181 -17.64 -2.25 9.82
CA ARG A 181 -18.92 -2.95 9.97
C ARG A 181 -18.87 -4.37 9.43
N GLU A 182 -18.28 -4.55 8.25
CA GLU A 182 -18.04 -5.88 7.66
C GLU A 182 -17.15 -6.73 8.56
N ALA A 183 -16.02 -6.20 9.04
CA ALA A 183 -15.07 -6.93 9.86
C ALA A 183 -15.64 -7.36 11.22
N VAL A 184 -16.43 -6.49 11.88
CA VAL A 184 -17.11 -6.83 13.14
C VAL A 184 -18.09 -7.99 12.92
N LEU A 185 -18.89 -7.93 11.87
CA LEU A 185 -19.87 -8.97 11.54
C LEU A 185 -19.18 -10.29 11.14
N GLU A 186 -18.16 -10.24 10.26
CA GLU A 186 -17.38 -11.40 9.80
C GLU A 186 -16.73 -12.17 10.97
N ASN A 187 -16.35 -11.46 12.04
CA ASN A 187 -15.73 -12.05 13.22
C ASN A 187 -16.73 -12.41 14.33
N GLY A 188 -18.04 -12.26 14.11
CA GLY A 188 -19.09 -12.63 15.06
C GLY A 188 -19.14 -11.74 16.32
N ALA A 189 -18.68 -10.50 16.23
CA ALA A 189 -18.84 -9.48 17.27
C ALA A 189 -20.07 -8.60 16.99
N ALA A 190 -20.47 -7.82 17.98
CA ALA A 190 -21.57 -6.87 17.88
C ALA A 190 -21.04 -5.44 17.71
N LEU A 191 -21.67 -4.68 16.83
CA LEU A 191 -21.50 -3.24 16.82
C LEU A 191 -22.24 -2.66 18.03
N CYS A 192 -21.52 -1.98 18.92
CA CYS A 192 -22.15 -1.29 20.03
C CYS A 192 -22.66 0.09 19.62
N ASP A 193 -21.81 0.88 18.95
CA ASP A 193 -22.18 2.18 18.40
C ASP A 193 -21.16 2.64 17.34
N VAL A 194 -21.58 3.56 16.45
CA VAL A 194 -20.68 4.21 15.48
C VAL A 194 -21.03 5.67 15.40
N GLU A 195 -20.16 6.48 15.95
CA GLU A 195 -20.30 7.92 16.01
C GLU A 195 -19.43 8.63 14.97
N HIS A 196 -19.96 9.72 14.43
CA HIS A 196 -19.27 10.52 13.42
C HIS A 196 -18.89 11.88 13.97
N PHE A 197 -17.82 12.45 13.45
CA PHE A 197 -17.38 13.79 13.81
C PHE A 197 -16.73 14.51 12.63
N ASN A 198 -16.91 15.83 12.60
CA ASN A 198 -16.24 16.68 11.63
C ASN A 198 -14.82 17.00 12.12
N PRO A 199 -13.75 16.55 11.45
CA PRO A 199 -12.38 16.75 11.90
C PRO A 199 -11.94 18.22 11.89
N SER A 200 -12.61 19.08 11.12
CA SER A 200 -12.33 20.53 11.04
C SER A 200 -13.05 21.34 12.10
N ALA A 201 -14.17 20.86 12.63
CA ALA A 201 -15.00 21.59 13.58
C ALA A 201 -14.58 21.40 15.05
N GLY A 202 -13.73 20.40 15.37
CA GLY A 202 -13.30 20.10 16.73
C GLY A 202 -14.43 19.65 17.69
N ALA A 203 -15.61 19.34 17.18
CA ALA A 203 -16.78 18.91 17.96
C ALA A 203 -16.70 17.42 18.29
N LEU A 204 -15.86 17.06 19.24
CA LEU A 204 -15.58 15.67 19.63
C LEU A 204 -16.39 15.20 20.85
N THR A 205 -16.95 16.13 21.63
CA THR A 205 -17.53 15.84 22.96
C THR A 205 -18.83 15.05 22.85
N ASP A 206 -19.76 15.45 21.98
CA ASP A 206 -21.08 14.80 21.86
C ASP A 206 -20.96 13.36 21.33
N PRO A 207 -20.20 13.09 20.24
CA PRO A 207 -19.95 11.73 19.78
C PRO A 207 -19.26 10.85 20.83
N ALA A 208 -18.26 11.38 21.56
CA ALA A 208 -17.61 10.65 22.62
C ALA A 208 -18.56 10.33 23.79
N ALA A 209 -19.45 11.26 24.14
CA ALA A 209 -20.46 11.05 25.20
C ALA A 209 -21.53 10.01 24.79
N ALA A 210 -21.85 9.89 23.50
CA ALA A 210 -22.72 8.84 22.99
C ALA A 210 -22.05 7.47 23.12
N LEU A 211 -20.80 7.32 22.65
CA LEU A 211 -20.01 6.09 22.80
C LEU A 211 -19.82 5.67 24.27
N ALA A 212 -19.69 6.64 25.19
CA ALA A 212 -19.59 6.36 26.62
C ALA A 212 -20.84 5.66 27.20
N LYS A 213 -22.01 5.86 26.59
CA LYS A 213 -23.27 5.25 27.00
C LYS A 213 -23.53 3.89 26.34
N ALA A 214 -22.80 3.59 25.27
CA ALA A 214 -23.06 2.42 24.43
C ALA A 214 -22.49 1.11 24.99
N ASP A 215 -21.78 1.11 26.14
CA ASP A 215 -21.19 -0.06 26.79
C ASP A 215 -20.28 -0.87 25.84
N CYS A 216 -19.42 -0.16 25.07
CA CYS A 216 -18.43 -0.77 24.20
C CYS A 216 -17.27 -1.31 25.02
N ASP A 217 -16.70 -2.46 24.62
CA ASP A 217 -15.47 -3.00 25.19
C ASP A 217 -14.21 -2.60 24.40
N SER A 218 -14.42 -2.13 23.15
CA SER A 218 -13.36 -1.58 22.31
C SER A 218 -13.91 -0.55 21.34
N ILE A 219 -13.08 0.42 20.94
CA ILE A 219 -13.46 1.52 20.04
C ILE A 219 -12.37 1.71 18.98
N LEU A 220 -12.77 1.60 17.70
CA LEU A 220 -11.90 1.94 16.56
C LEU A 220 -11.84 3.46 16.37
N VAL A 221 -10.61 3.99 16.29
CA VAL A 221 -10.32 5.42 16.12
C VAL A 221 -9.37 5.59 14.93
N PRO A 222 -9.88 5.68 13.69
CA PRO A 222 -9.07 5.69 12.46
C PRO A 222 -8.57 7.10 12.12
N VAL A 223 -7.89 7.74 13.04
CA VAL A 223 -7.24 9.05 12.85
C VAL A 223 -5.85 9.03 13.46
N GLY A 224 -5.01 9.98 13.06
CA GLY A 224 -3.64 10.11 13.55
C GLY A 224 -3.30 11.54 13.99
N GLY A 225 -2.06 11.74 14.38
CA GLY A 225 -1.50 13.06 14.69
C GLY A 225 -2.23 13.80 15.81
N SER A 226 -2.40 15.11 15.64
CA SER A 226 -3.03 15.98 16.65
C SER A 226 -4.50 15.63 16.93
N LEU A 227 -5.20 15.11 15.93
CA LEU A 227 -6.62 14.74 16.06
C LEU A 227 -6.78 13.52 16.98
N LEU A 228 -5.91 12.52 16.85
CA LEU A 228 -5.88 11.36 17.74
C LEU A 228 -5.65 11.78 19.19
N ARG A 229 -4.73 12.72 19.43
CA ARG A 229 -4.46 13.27 20.76
C ARG A 229 -5.68 13.94 21.38
N GLY A 230 -6.36 14.78 20.60
CA GLY A 230 -7.59 15.46 21.04
C GLY A 230 -8.70 14.46 21.39
N LEU A 231 -8.84 13.41 20.60
CA LEU A 231 -9.83 12.35 20.87
C LEU A 231 -9.54 11.57 22.13
N ALA A 232 -8.30 11.15 22.37
CA ALA A 232 -7.91 10.43 23.60
C ALA A 232 -8.22 11.23 24.86
N GLN A 233 -7.96 12.54 24.84
CA GLN A 233 -8.35 13.45 25.92
C GLN A 233 -9.88 13.55 26.08
N THR A 234 -10.59 13.71 24.97
CA THR A 234 -12.06 13.81 24.97
C THR A 234 -12.72 12.56 25.54
N PHE A 235 -12.22 11.37 25.24
CA PHE A 235 -12.73 10.12 25.81
C PHE A 235 -12.64 10.10 27.34
N THR A 236 -11.52 10.55 27.88
CA THR A 236 -11.36 10.66 29.34
C THR A 236 -12.34 11.63 29.96
N TYR A 237 -12.58 12.80 29.33
CA TYR A 237 -13.58 13.77 29.80
C TYR A 237 -15.03 13.26 29.66
N SER A 238 -15.29 12.41 28.69
CA SER A 238 -16.60 11.80 28.45
C SER A 238 -16.86 10.55 29.30
N ALA A 239 -16.02 10.29 30.32
CA ALA A 239 -16.10 9.15 31.23
C ALA A 239 -15.94 7.77 30.56
N ILE A 240 -15.26 7.70 29.40
CA ILE A 240 -14.80 6.42 28.83
C ILE A 240 -13.58 5.97 29.63
N ASP A 241 -13.72 4.84 30.32
CA ASP A 241 -12.63 4.26 31.11
C ASP A 241 -11.65 3.50 30.18
N LEU A 242 -10.59 4.16 29.75
CA LEU A 242 -9.57 3.57 28.86
C LEU A 242 -8.77 2.42 29.50
N THR A 243 -8.97 2.12 30.79
CA THR A 243 -8.42 0.90 31.41
C THR A 243 -9.28 -0.32 31.10
N LYS A 244 -10.55 -0.13 30.73
CA LYS A 244 -11.53 -1.17 30.39
C LYS A 244 -11.85 -1.22 28.92
N VAL A 245 -11.91 -0.05 28.27
CA VAL A 245 -12.22 0.07 26.85
C VAL A 245 -10.93 0.09 26.06
N LYS A 246 -10.74 -0.88 25.16
CA LYS A 246 -9.57 -0.98 24.32
C LYS A 246 -9.68 -0.06 23.10
N LEU A 247 -8.75 0.85 22.94
CA LEU A 247 -8.65 1.64 21.70
C LEU A 247 -7.99 0.82 20.60
N LEU A 248 -8.58 0.87 19.42
CA LEU A 248 -8.11 0.22 18.20
C LEU A 248 -7.77 1.28 17.16
N GLY A 249 -6.64 1.11 16.44
CA GLY A 249 -6.16 2.05 15.44
C GLY A 249 -5.80 1.40 14.10
N THR A 250 -5.50 2.26 13.14
CA THR A 250 -4.94 1.90 11.83
C THR A 250 -3.46 2.24 11.77
N GLY A 251 -2.80 2.00 10.65
CA GLY A 251 -1.40 2.36 10.40
C GLY A 251 -1.10 3.86 10.58
N LEU A 252 -2.12 4.73 10.60
CA LEU A 252 -1.97 6.14 10.96
C LEU A 252 -1.41 6.36 12.38
N TRP A 253 -1.42 5.32 13.22
CA TRP A 253 -0.85 5.35 14.56
C TRP A 253 0.63 4.98 14.58
N TYR A 254 1.20 4.54 13.48
CA TYR A 254 2.63 4.23 13.39
C TYR A 254 3.46 5.53 13.28
N ASP A 255 3.31 6.39 14.29
CA ASP A 255 4.00 7.67 14.45
C ASP A 255 4.58 7.76 15.88
N PRO A 256 5.91 7.88 16.02
CA PRO A 256 6.53 8.02 17.35
C PRO A 256 5.99 9.19 18.18
N ALA A 257 5.39 10.19 17.54
CA ALA A 257 4.80 11.33 18.27
C ALA A 257 3.65 10.91 19.21
N ILE A 258 2.93 9.82 18.91
CA ILE A 258 1.84 9.34 19.77
C ILE A 258 2.33 8.70 21.07
N LEU A 259 3.58 8.26 21.14
CA LEU A 259 4.16 7.66 22.36
C LEU A 259 4.22 8.63 23.53
N LYS A 260 4.19 9.93 23.25
CA LYS A 260 4.15 10.99 24.27
C LYS A 260 2.78 11.12 24.92
N GLU A 261 1.76 10.49 24.36
CA GLU A 261 0.37 10.54 24.83
C GLU A 261 0.08 9.32 25.71
N GLY A 262 0.31 9.47 27.02
CA GLY A 262 0.11 8.38 27.98
C GLY A 262 -1.28 7.74 27.95
N LEU A 263 -2.31 8.46 27.47
CA LEU A 263 -3.68 7.96 27.30
C LEU A 263 -3.82 6.87 26.24
N LEU A 264 -2.88 6.78 25.30
CA LEU A 264 -2.87 5.76 24.26
C LEU A 264 -2.10 4.50 24.66
N ALA A 265 -1.45 4.50 25.84
CA ALA A 265 -0.73 3.33 26.32
C ALA A 265 -1.66 2.11 26.46
N GLY A 266 -1.23 0.99 25.90
CA GLY A 266 -2.01 -0.24 25.85
C GLY A 266 -3.02 -0.33 24.69
N ALA A 267 -3.16 0.69 23.87
CA ALA A 267 -3.99 0.66 22.67
C ALA A 267 -3.36 -0.23 21.58
N TRP A 268 -4.17 -0.76 20.65
CA TRP A 268 -3.74 -1.67 19.60
C TRP A 268 -3.99 -1.09 18.22
N PHE A 269 -3.08 -1.33 17.30
CA PHE A 269 -3.27 -0.97 15.89
C PHE A 269 -2.60 -1.97 14.95
N ALA A 270 -3.07 -2.04 13.73
CA ALA A 270 -2.46 -2.87 12.71
C ALA A 270 -1.57 -2.03 11.80
N ALA A 271 -0.36 -2.54 11.55
CA ALA A 271 0.62 -1.95 10.64
C ALA A 271 1.55 -3.03 10.08
N PRO A 272 2.38 -2.74 9.08
CA PRO A 272 3.53 -3.59 8.77
C PRO A 272 4.35 -3.87 10.03
N GLN A 273 4.94 -5.05 10.11
CA GLN A 273 5.76 -5.38 11.28
C GLN A 273 6.96 -4.43 11.36
N PRO A 274 7.21 -3.78 12.49
CA PRO A 274 8.46 -3.07 12.73
C PRO A 274 9.62 -3.99 12.39
N SER A 275 10.70 -3.49 11.88
CA SER A 275 11.84 -4.27 11.37
C SER A 275 11.63 -5.00 10.04
N ALA A 276 10.41 -5.09 9.50
CA ALA A 276 10.24 -5.69 8.19
C ALA A 276 10.98 -4.92 7.10
N ASP A 277 10.99 -3.60 7.19
CA ASP A 277 11.65 -2.69 6.25
C ASP A 277 13.06 -2.24 6.68
N ASP A 278 13.58 -2.69 7.81
CA ASP A 278 14.91 -2.30 8.31
C ASP A 278 16.02 -2.56 7.27
N ALA A 279 15.96 -3.71 6.59
CA ALA A 279 16.95 -4.06 5.57
C ALA A 279 16.86 -3.13 4.35
N PHE A 280 15.64 -2.75 3.94
CA PHE A 280 15.41 -1.78 2.86
C PHE A 280 15.89 -0.39 3.30
N ASN A 281 15.50 0.07 4.48
CA ASN A 281 15.86 1.37 5.02
C ASN A 281 17.40 1.52 5.14
N ALA A 282 18.08 0.51 5.69
CA ALA A 282 19.53 0.50 5.82
C ALA A 282 20.23 0.59 4.46
N LYS A 283 19.81 -0.20 3.47
CA LYS A 283 20.35 -0.15 2.11
C LYS A 283 20.09 1.18 1.41
N TYR A 284 18.86 1.69 1.55
CA TYR A 284 18.48 2.97 0.97
C TYR A 284 19.34 4.09 1.55
N HIS A 285 19.48 4.13 2.89
CA HIS A 285 20.33 5.11 3.57
C HIS A 285 21.79 4.99 3.12
N GLN A 286 22.32 3.79 3.06
CA GLN A 286 23.71 3.54 2.61
C GLN A 286 23.95 4.03 1.17
N THR A 287 22.95 3.90 0.29
CA THR A 287 23.08 4.20 -1.13
C THR A 287 22.85 5.69 -1.42
N PHE A 288 21.85 6.30 -0.77
CA PHE A 288 21.39 7.65 -1.10
C PHE A 288 21.63 8.69 0.01
N ASN A 289 22.24 8.27 1.14
CA ASN A 289 22.53 9.10 2.32
C ASN A 289 21.31 9.91 2.81
N SER A 290 20.15 9.27 2.79
CA SER A 290 18.86 9.85 3.24
C SER A 290 17.91 8.75 3.70
N GLU A 291 16.99 9.08 4.61
CA GLU A 291 15.95 8.16 5.03
C GLU A 291 14.84 8.08 3.96
N PRO A 292 14.35 6.89 3.60
CA PRO A 292 13.27 6.75 2.66
C PRO A 292 11.94 7.13 3.31
N PRO A 293 11.06 7.90 2.65
CA PRO A 293 9.66 7.97 3.08
C PRO A 293 9.01 6.59 2.95
N GLN A 294 8.07 6.25 3.83
CA GLN A 294 7.42 4.94 3.89
C GLN A 294 6.91 4.45 2.52
N LEU A 295 6.33 5.35 1.72
CA LEU A 295 5.81 5.00 0.39
C LEU A 295 6.90 4.61 -0.62
N ALA A 296 8.18 4.93 -0.36
CA ALA A 296 9.27 4.55 -1.26
C ALA A 296 9.43 3.02 -1.34
N SER A 297 9.16 2.30 -0.25
CA SER A 297 9.19 0.84 -0.21
C SER A 297 8.21 0.18 -1.19
N LEU A 298 7.11 0.85 -1.55
CA LEU A 298 6.16 0.34 -2.53
C LEU A 298 6.78 0.25 -3.94
N ALA A 299 7.61 1.23 -4.31
CA ALA A 299 8.31 1.19 -5.59
C ALA A 299 9.41 0.11 -5.60
N TYR A 300 10.09 -0.10 -4.47
CA TYR A 300 10.99 -1.22 -4.27
C TYR A 300 10.27 -2.56 -4.45
N ASP A 301 9.12 -2.74 -3.80
CA ASP A 301 8.29 -3.95 -3.91
C ASP A 301 7.83 -4.19 -5.34
N ALA A 302 7.38 -3.12 -6.04
CA ALA A 302 6.91 -3.20 -7.42
C ALA A 302 8.01 -3.71 -8.37
N VAL A 303 9.20 -3.11 -8.30
CA VAL A 303 10.31 -3.49 -9.19
C VAL A 303 10.89 -4.86 -8.79
N SER A 304 10.93 -5.21 -7.50
CA SER A 304 11.33 -6.54 -7.04
C SER A 304 10.38 -7.62 -7.56
N LEU A 305 9.07 -7.38 -7.51
CA LEU A 305 8.05 -8.25 -8.10
C LEU A 305 8.23 -8.39 -9.61
N VAL A 306 8.40 -7.27 -10.31
CA VAL A 306 8.65 -7.29 -11.76
C VAL A 306 9.92 -8.08 -12.10
N ALA A 307 11.00 -7.88 -11.34
CA ALA A 307 12.25 -8.60 -11.52
C ALA A 307 12.10 -10.12 -11.31
N LEU A 308 11.30 -10.52 -10.32
CA LEU A 308 10.97 -11.93 -10.09
C LEU A 308 10.21 -12.53 -11.27
N LEU A 309 9.14 -11.86 -11.71
CA LEU A 309 8.28 -12.36 -12.80
C LEU A 309 8.96 -12.31 -14.17
N ALA A 310 9.89 -11.39 -14.38
CA ALA A 310 10.66 -11.26 -15.63
C ALA A 310 11.53 -12.51 -15.93
N ASN A 311 11.84 -13.33 -14.94
CA ASN A 311 12.53 -14.61 -15.13
C ASN A 311 11.67 -15.68 -15.78
N GLY A 312 10.35 -15.48 -15.80
CA GLY A 312 9.41 -16.39 -16.44
C GLY A 312 9.37 -16.28 -17.96
N PRO A 313 8.71 -17.23 -18.65
CA PRO A 313 8.54 -17.15 -20.10
C PRO A 313 7.67 -15.95 -20.48
N ALA A 314 8.00 -15.28 -21.60
CA ALA A 314 7.39 -14.02 -22.03
C ALA A 314 5.85 -14.01 -22.01
N TYR A 315 5.22 -15.11 -22.45
CA TYR A 315 3.76 -15.23 -22.49
C TYR A 315 3.07 -15.40 -21.12
N ARG A 316 3.85 -15.48 -20.04
CA ARG A 316 3.32 -15.65 -18.66
C ARG A 316 3.74 -14.57 -17.68
N ARG A 317 4.73 -13.74 -18.00
CA ARG A 317 5.43 -12.85 -17.04
C ARG A 317 4.47 -12.02 -16.20
N PHE A 318 3.60 -11.27 -16.86
CA PHE A 318 2.76 -10.27 -16.19
C PHE A 318 1.27 -10.55 -16.41
N THR A 319 0.91 -11.83 -16.58
CA THR A 319 -0.50 -12.23 -16.68
C THR A 319 -1.19 -12.04 -15.33
N GLN A 320 -2.52 -11.91 -15.36
CA GLN A 320 -3.32 -11.89 -14.14
C GLN A 320 -2.96 -13.06 -13.22
N ARG A 321 -2.84 -14.27 -13.76
CA ARG A 321 -2.49 -15.47 -12.99
C ARG A 321 -1.15 -15.34 -12.27
N SER A 322 -0.14 -14.74 -12.91
CA SER A 322 1.19 -14.58 -12.31
C SER A 322 1.19 -13.48 -11.26
N LEU A 323 0.44 -12.39 -11.49
CA LEU A 323 0.31 -11.28 -10.55
C LEU A 323 -0.57 -11.61 -9.34
N THR A 324 -1.57 -12.49 -9.51
CA THR A 324 -2.49 -12.89 -8.44
C THR A 324 -2.14 -14.26 -7.86
N ASP A 325 -0.86 -14.60 -7.77
CA ASP A 325 -0.43 -15.86 -7.13
C ASP A 325 -1.00 -15.94 -5.71
N PRO A 326 -1.74 -17.01 -5.36
CA PRO A 326 -2.35 -17.16 -4.04
C PRO A 326 -1.34 -17.22 -2.89
N ASN A 327 -0.10 -17.64 -3.16
CA ASN A 327 0.97 -17.64 -2.17
C ASN A 327 1.48 -16.22 -1.87
N GLY A 328 1.27 -15.29 -2.81
CA GLY A 328 1.76 -13.93 -2.70
C GLY A 328 3.26 -13.79 -2.92
N PHE A 329 3.77 -12.64 -2.52
CA PHE A 329 5.14 -12.21 -2.72
C PHE A 329 5.70 -11.65 -1.43
N THR A 330 7.00 -11.69 -1.27
CA THR A 330 7.71 -11.02 -0.16
C THR A 330 8.18 -9.65 -0.62
N GLY A 331 7.81 -8.61 0.10
CA GLY A 331 8.25 -7.24 -0.10
C GLY A 331 9.02 -6.69 1.09
N ALA A 332 9.43 -5.44 1.01
CA ALA A 332 10.13 -4.72 2.07
C ALA A 332 9.30 -4.66 3.38
N ASN A 333 7.98 -4.53 3.26
CA ASN A 333 7.06 -4.46 4.40
C ASN A 333 6.36 -5.80 4.71
N GLY A 334 7.02 -6.93 4.45
CA GLY A 334 6.44 -8.25 4.64
C GLY A 334 5.72 -8.79 3.41
N ILE A 335 4.91 -9.84 3.61
CA ILE A 335 4.21 -10.50 2.49
C ILE A 335 3.02 -9.68 1.99
N PHE A 336 2.79 -9.78 0.68
CA PHE A 336 1.59 -9.25 0.04
C PHE A 336 1.14 -10.13 -1.13
N ARG A 337 -0.13 -10.03 -1.50
CA ARG A 337 -0.67 -10.62 -2.74
C ARG A 337 -1.73 -9.72 -3.35
N PHE A 338 -1.88 -9.80 -4.66
CA PHE A 338 -3.02 -9.18 -5.32
C PHE A 338 -4.19 -10.16 -5.42
N ARG A 339 -5.39 -9.63 -5.30
CA ARG A 339 -6.64 -10.34 -5.56
C ARG A 339 -7.05 -10.19 -7.02
N ALA A 340 -7.98 -11.01 -7.47
CA ALA A 340 -8.48 -10.95 -8.85
C ALA A 340 -9.14 -9.62 -9.22
N ASP A 341 -9.66 -8.89 -8.22
CA ASP A 341 -10.23 -7.55 -8.36
C ASP A 341 -9.17 -6.43 -8.40
N GLY A 342 -7.88 -6.78 -8.42
CA GLY A 342 -6.77 -5.83 -8.40
C GLY A 342 -6.45 -5.21 -7.04
N SER A 343 -7.22 -5.52 -6.01
CA SER A 343 -6.89 -5.07 -4.65
C SER A 343 -5.71 -5.85 -4.06
N ILE A 344 -5.08 -5.28 -3.04
CA ILE A 344 -3.96 -5.91 -2.34
C ILE A 344 -4.40 -6.45 -0.98
N GLU A 345 -3.80 -7.53 -0.57
CA GLU A 345 -3.80 -8.05 0.78
C GLU A 345 -2.37 -8.10 1.30
N ARG A 346 -2.14 -7.54 2.48
CA ARG A 346 -0.82 -7.51 3.14
C ARG A 346 -0.86 -8.30 4.44
N GLY A 347 0.25 -8.98 4.74
CA GLY A 347 0.49 -9.53 6.07
C GLY A 347 0.84 -8.38 7.02
N LEU A 348 -0.05 -8.12 7.99
CA LEU A 348 0.12 -7.05 8.98
C LEU A 348 0.30 -7.63 10.38
N ALA A 349 1.18 -7.01 11.16
CA ALA A 349 1.27 -7.22 12.60
C ALA A 349 0.16 -6.47 13.34
N VAL A 350 -0.09 -6.85 14.59
CA VAL A 350 -0.80 -5.99 15.54
C VAL A 350 0.21 -5.52 16.56
N LEU A 351 0.23 -4.22 16.78
CA LEU A 351 1.14 -3.52 17.66
C LEU A 351 0.39 -2.98 18.89
N ASN A 352 1.06 -3.03 20.03
CA ASN A 352 0.66 -2.34 21.25
C ASN A 352 1.41 -1.01 21.35
N VAL A 353 0.73 0.02 21.79
CA VAL A 353 1.36 1.31 22.11
C VAL A 353 1.91 1.22 23.53
N ASP A 354 3.23 1.27 23.66
CA ASP A 354 3.92 1.33 24.95
C ASP A 354 4.52 2.72 25.18
N PRO A 355 4.82 3.11 26.41
CA PRO A 355 5.38 4.44 26.67
C PRO A 355 6.72 4.72 25.97
N THR A 356 7.44 3.68 25.57
CA THR A 356 8.78 3.77 24.97
C THR A 356 8.84 3.34 23.52
N GLY A 357 7.74 2.85 22.94
CA GLY A 357 7.74 2.34 21.57
C GLY A 357 6.49 1.55 21.22
N PHE A 358 6.60 0.78 20.16
CA PHE A 358 5.56 -0.13 19.68
C PHE A 358 6.02 -1.57 19.84
N THR A 359 5.25 -2.37 20.56
CA THR A 359 5.55 -3.78 20.77
C THR A 359 4.67 -4.66 19.89
N VAL A 360 5.25 -5.60 19.17
CA VAL A 360 4.51 -6.58 18.40
C VAL A 360 3.82 -7.57 19.34
N ILE A 361 2.48 -7.53 19.39
CA ILE A 361 1.66 -8.45 20.20
C ILE A 361 1.04 -9.58 19.35
N SER A 362 0.97 -9.39 18.04
CA SER A 362 0.61 -10.43 17.09
C SER A 362 1.43 -10.23 15.82
N PRO A 363 2.40 -11.11 15.53
CA PRO A 363 3.28 -10.94 14.39
C PRO A 363 2.52 -10.99 13.06
N ALA A 364 3.10 -10.36 12.03
CA ALA A 364 2.62 -10.47 10.67
C ALA A 364 2.73 -11.93 10.21
N PRO A 365 1.75 -12.45 9.45
CA PRO A 365 1.85 -13.78 8.87
C PRO A 365 3.01 -13.82 7.85
N THR A 366 3.68 -14.96 7.79
CA THR A 366 4.76 -15.22 6.80
C THR A 366 4.25 -15.97 5.58
N THR A 367 2.98 -16.37 5.56
CA THR A 367 2.31 -17.05 4.45
C THR A 367 0.82 -16.69 4.42
N PHE A 368 0.24 -16.68 3.23
CA PHE A 368 -1.22 -16.56 3.04
C PHE A 368 -1.94 -17.91 3.02
N GLN A 369 -1.22 -19.00 3.08
CA GLN A 369 -1.86 -20.32 3.22
C GLN A 369 -2.37 -20.47 4.66
N PRO A 370 -3.58 -21.02 4.87
CA PRO A 370 -4.01 -21.41 6.21
C PRO A 370 -2.97 -22.40 6.77
N ALA A 371 -2.61 -22.24 8.03
CA ALA A 371 -1.73 -23.17 8.74
C ALA A 371 -2.28 -24.59 8.54
N GLY A 372 -1.52 -25.44 7.85
CA GLY A 372 -1.96 -26.60 7.12
C GLY A 372 -2.94 -27.53 7.83
N THR A 373 -3.91 -28.00 7.09
CA THR A 373 -4.30 -29.40 7.12
C THR A 373 -3.11 -30.21 6.61
N VAL A 374 -2.30 -30.72 7.52
CA VAL A 374 -1.39 -31.81 7.21
C VAL A 374 -2.32 -32.98 6.87
N HIS A 375 -2.46 -33.25 5.57
CA HIS A 375 -3.05 -34.52 5.14
C HIS A 375 -2.05 -35.61 5.53
N SER A 376 -2.36 -36.29 6.64
CA SER A 376 -1.74 -37.55 7.04
C SER A 376 -2.14 -38.67 6.08
#